data_d47bcd6af0569e821698b7f66400e6e9
#
_entry.id   d47bcd6af0569e821698b7f66400e6e9
#
_cell.length_a   1.000
_cell.length_b   1.000
_cell.length_c   1.000
_cell.angle_alpha   90.00
_cell.angle_beta   90.00
_cell.angle_gamma   90.00
#
_symmetry.space_group_name_H-M   'P 1'
#
loop_
_entity.id
_entity.type
_entity.pdbx_description
1 polymer ?
#
loop_
_entity_poly.entity_id
_entity_poly.type
_entity_poly.pdbx_seq_one_letter_code
_entity_poly.pdbx_strand_id
1 'polypeptide(L)'
;GIHEVVVDTPDHTAGLHDFSVEKIRDILKVLKARFIAISENENIKYAQIFKNCGPDAGASIMHSHWQIIGVPVIPCEQTNIIKNEKKYKDEFGKCMICDIIKHESEKKIRIVYENQYFIAFTPYASKMSYECMIAVKDHIPSISGFDEEMLYCLADVIKAVLSAVKTLREGICYNLCFEDTPKGQDGHWFMKILPRMGNPAGFEYGTNSYINPILPEKAAEYMRNKIKENYRG
;
A
#
# COMPACT_ATOMS: atom_id res chain seq x y z
N GLY A 1 -20.53 -0.18 11.83
CA GLY A 1 -19.28 0.27 11.20
C GLY A 1 -19.14 1.79 11.20
N ILE A 2 -17.95 2.24 10.90
CA ILE A 2 -17.60 3.67 10.78
C ILE A 2 -17.04 3.87 9.38
N HIS A 3 -17.41 4.98 8.71
CA HIS A 3 -16.82 5.34 7.44
C HIS A 3 -16.48 6.82 7.45
N GLU A 4 -15.22 7.14 7.23
CA GLU A 4 -14.71 8.52 7.15
C GLU A 4 -14.04 8.78 5.82
N VAL A 5 -14.14 10.02 5.36
CA VAL A 5 -13.51 10.53 4.14
C VAL A 5 -12.55 11.64 4.51
N VAL A 6 -11.31 11.56 4.04
CA VAL A 6 -10.28 12.59 4.19
C VAL A 6 -10.03 13.21 2.83
N VAL A 7 -10.45 14.46 2.64
CA VAL A 7 -10.22 15.22 1.42
C VAL A 7 -8.80 15.77 1.41
N ASP A 8 -8.03 15.50 0.35
CA ASP A 8 -6.59 15.78 0.28
C ASP A 8 -6.26 17.27 0.06
N THR A 9 -7.14 17.95 -0.67
CA THR A 9 -6.87 19.30 -1.18
C THR A 9 -8.19 20.01 -1.56
N PRO A 10 -8.25 21.34 -1.50
CA PRO A 10 -9.36 22.08 -2.08
C PRO A 10 -9.32 22.16 -3.62
N ASP A 11 -8.20 21.80 -4.25
CA ASP A 11 -8.05 21.78 -5.71
C ASP A 11 -8.72 20.52 -6.29
N HIS A 12 -9.70 20.73 -7.19
CA HIS A 12 -10.45 19.64 -7.82
C HIS A 12 -9.66 18.85 -8.87
N THR A 13 -8.53 19.38 -9.34
CA THR A 13 -7.74 18.77 -10.43
C THR A 13 -6.49 18.08 -9.95
N ALA A 14 -5.98 18.43 -8.77
CA ALA A 14 -4.75 17.89 -8.23
C ALA A 14 -4.94 16.47 -7.65
N GLY A 15 -4.04 15.55 -8.02
CA GLY A 15 -3.98 14.19 -7.49
C GLY A 15 -2.80 13.98 -6.54
N LEU A 16 -2.81 12.87 -5.82
CA LEU A 16 -1.75 12.54 -4.85
C LEU A 16 -0.34 12.58 -5.47
N HIS A 17 -0.21 12.22 -6.73
CA HIS A 17 1.07 12.25 -7.47
C HIS A 17 1.60 13.66 -7.76
N ASP A 18 0.76 14.70 -7.63
CA ASP A 18 1.15 16.10 -7.83
C ASP A 18 1.64 16.77 -6.53
N PHE A 19 1.28 16.19 -5.36
CA PHE A 19 1.58 16.79 -4.07
C PHE A 19 3.08 16.69 -3.73
N SER A 20 3.57 17.64 -2.92
CA SER A 20 4.90 17.55 -2.31
C SER A 20 4.94 16.44 -1.24
N VAL A 21 6.15 16.04 -0.86
CA VAL A 21 6.37 15.05 0.21
C VAL A 21 5.75 15.55 1.53
N GLU A 22 5.91 16.84 1.86
CA GLU A 22 5.35 17.47 3.05
C GLU A 22 3.82 17.39 3.05
N LYS A 23 3.18 17.66 1.90
CA LYS A 23 1.72 17.56 1.79
C LYS A 23 1.23 16.14 1.98
N ILE A 24 1.91 15.16 1.38
CA ILE A 24 1.58 13.73 1.56
C ILE A 24 1.77 13.34 3.04
N ARG A 25 2.88 13.75 3.68
CA ARG A 25 3.12 13.53 5.11
C ARG A 25 1.97 14.09 5.97
N ASP A 26 1.51 15.30 5.70
CA ASP A 26 0.43 15.92 6.47
C ASP A 26 -0.89 15.16 6.30
N ILE A 27 -1.18 14.64 5.11
CA ILE A 27 -2.31 13.74 4.87
C ILE A 27 -2.14 12.45 5.69
N LEU A 28 -0.94 11.84 5.69
CA LEU A 28 -0.65 10.63 6.46
C LEU A 28 -0.82 10.83 7.97
N LYS A 29 -0.48 12.01 8.51
CA LYS A 29 -0.75 12.38 9.91
C LYS A 29 -2.24 12.36 10.23
N VAL A 30 -3.06 12.94 9.37
CA VAL A 30 -4.52 12.94 9.54
C VAL A 30 -5.05 11.52 9.45
N LEU A 31 -4.62 10.72 8.46
CA LEU A 31 -5.02 9.33 8.32
C LEU A 31 -4.66 8.50 9.56
N LYS A 32 -3.42 8.64 10.07
CA LYS A 32 -2.98 7.96 11.30
C LYS A 32 -3.87 8.35 12.50
N ALA A 33 -4.12 9.65 12.70
CA ALA A 33 -4.92 10.12 13.82
C ALA A 33 -6.37 9.59 13.75
N ARG A 34 -6.98 9.58 12.57
CA ARG A 34 -8.33 9.05 12.37
C ARG A 34 -8.38 7.53 12.51
N PHE A 35 -7.36 6.82 11.97
CA PHE A 35 -7.23 5.38 12.12
C PHE A 35 -7.17 4.97 13.60
N ILE A 36 -6.36 5.67 14.42
CA ILE A 36 -6.27 5.41 15.85
C ILE A 36 -7.64 5.60 16.51
N ALA A 37 -8.30 6.73 16.26
CA ALA A 37 -9.61 7.02 16.86
C ALA A 37 -10.68 5.99 16.47
N ILE A 38 -10.68 5.49 15.22
CA ILE A 38 -11.58 4.44 14.77
C ILE A 38 -11.24 3.09 15.44
N SER A 39 -9.95 2.76 15.53
CA SER A 39 -9.47 1.49 16.09
C SER A 39 -9.65 1.38 17.62
N GLU A 40 -9.78 2.51 18.32
CA GLU A 40 -10.09 2.55 19.75
C GLU A 40 -11.56 2.24 20.07
N ASN A 41 -12.45 2.31 19.08
CA ASN A 41 -13.86 1.98 19.27
C ASN A 41 -14.01 0.46 19.49
N GLU A 42 -14.61 0.07 20.62
CA GLU A 42 -14.78 -1.33 21.05
C GLU A 42 -15.57 -2.18 20.06
N ASN A 43 -16.46 -1.57 19.27
CA ASN A 43 -17.25 -2.24 18.26
C ASN A 43 -16.50 -2.47 16.94
N ILE A 44 -15.27 -1.94 16.79
CA ILE A 44 -14.46 -2.08 15.58
C ILE A 44 -13.39 -3.15 15.83
N LYS A 45 -13.33 -4.14 14.94
CA LYS A 45 -12.32 -5.22 14.95
C LYS A 45 -11.23 -5.02 13.92
N TYR A 46 -11.52 -4.27 12.87
CA TYR A 46 -10.57 -3.96 11.80
C TYR A 46 -10.89 -2.60 11.18
N ALA A 47 -9.86 -1.83 10.86
CA ALA A 47 -9.97 -0.57 10.13
C ALA A 47 -9.10 -0.61 8.88
N GLN A 48 -9.68 -0.25 7.73
CA GLN A 48 -9.01 -0.21 6.44
C GLN A 48 -8.83 1.23 5.99
N ILE A 49 -7.57 1.65 5.76
CA ILE A 49 -7.24 2.89 5.05
C ILE A 49 -7.03 2.55 3.58
N PHE A 50 -7.69 3.28 2.69
CA PHE A 50 -7.49 3.09 1.26
C PHE A 50 -7.79 4.36 0.46
N LYS A 51 -7.28 4.38 -0.77
CA LYS A 51 -7.57 5.42 -1.75
C LYS A 51 -7.87 4.79 -3.10
N ASN A 52 -8.92 5.28 -3.75
CA ASN A 52 -9.23 4.97 -5.13
C ASN A 52 -8.89 6.21 -5.99
N CYS A 53 -8.08 6.06 -7.01
CA CYS A 53 -7.73 7.12 -7.94
C CYS A 53 -8.19 6.75 -9.34
N GLY A 54 -9.18 7.48 -9.83
CA GLY A 54 -9.78 7.31 -11.15
C GLY A 54 -10.88 6.24 -11.23
N PRO A 55 -11.68 6.28 -12.31
CA PRO A 55 -12.89 5.44 -12.45
C PRO A 55 -12.57 3.94 -12.50
N ASP A 56 -11.52 3.52 -13.21
CA ASP A 56 -11.13 2.10 -13.30
C ASP A 56 -10.68 1.53 -11.93
N ALA A 57 -10.33 2.41 -10.98
CA ALA A 57 -10.01 2.04 -9.61
C ALA A 57 -11.24 2.08 -8.68
N GLY A 58 -12.42 2.35 -9.19
CA GLY A 58 -13.67 2.41 -8.42
C GLY A 58 -13.88 3.73 -7.68
N ALA A 59 -13.22 4.82 -8.09
CA ALA A 59 -13.49 6.14 -7.54
C ALA A 59 -14.86 6.63 -8.01
N SER A 60 -15.81 6.79 -7.10
CA SER A 60 -17.14 7.38 -7.37
C SER A 60 -17.13 8.90 -7.36
N ILE A 61 -16.14 9.50 -6.72
CA ILE A 61 -15.92 10.95 -6.63
C ILE A 61 -14.55 11.26 -7.22
N MET A 62 -14.48 12.16 -8.20
CA MET A 62 -13.24 12.53 -8.89
C MET A 62 -12.29 13.34 -8.00
N HIS A 63 -12.82 14.14 -7.08
CA HIS A 63 -12.03 14.92 -6.15
C HIS A 63 -11.15 14.01 -5.27
N SER A 64 -9.86 14.33 -5.19
CA SER A 64 -8.87 13.50 -4.51
C SER A 64 -9.18 13.33 -3.02
N HIS A 65 -9.36 12.09 -2.58
CA HIS A 65 -9.70 11.76 -1.19
C HIS A 65 -9.20 10.37 -0.79
N TRP A 66 -9.07 10.16 0.51
CA TRP A 66 -8.86 8.87 1.15
C TRP A 66 -10.12 8.45 1.88
N GLN A 67 -10.20 7.17 2.17
CA GLN A 67 -11.30 6.59 2.95
C GLN A 67 -10.74 5.74 4.07
N ILE A 68 -11.43 5.76 5.23
CA ILE A 68 -11.14 4.87 6.35
C ILE A 68 -12.46 4.19 6.72
N ILE A 69 -12.48 2.87 6.67
CA ILE A 69 -13.66 2.08 7.04
C ILE A 69 -13.31 1.18 8.22
N GLY A 70 -14.02 1.39 9.34
CA GLY A 70 -13.99 0.53 10.51
C GLY A 70 -15.14 -0.48 10.49
N VAL A 71 -14.83 -1.77 10.64
CA VAL A 71 -15.81 -2.86 10.60
C VAL A 71 -15.78 -3.72 11.87
N PRO A 72 -16.93 -4.30 12.31
CA PRO A 72 -17.02 -5.11 13.52
C PRO A 72 -16.53 -6.55 13.33
N VAL A 73 -15.99 -6.88 12.18
CA VAL A 73 -15.45 -8.20 11.83
C VAL A 73 -14.07 -8.07 11.21
N ILE A 74 -13.22 -9.08 11.36
CA ILE A 74 -11.96 -9.15 10.60
C ILE A 74 -12.31 -9.74 9.22
N PRO A 75 -11.98 -9.04 8.11
CA PRO A 75 -12.23 -9.56 6.76
C PRO A 75 -11.52 -10.89 6.48
N CYS A 76 -12.09 -11.72 5.60
CA CYS A 76 -11.54 -13.04 5.28
C CYS A 76 -10.08 -12.97 4.79
N GLU A 77 -9.74 -12.00 3.94
CA GLU A 77 -8.36 -11.83 3.45
C GLU A 77 -7.40 -11.55 4.59
N GLN A 78 -7.76 -10.65 5.52
CA GLN A 78 -6.95 -10.36 6.72
C GLN A 78 -6.81 -11.58 7.63
N THR A 79 -7.87 -12.34 7.79
CA THR A 79 -7.84 -13.60 8.54
C THR A 79 -6.84 -14.59 7.92
N ASN A 80 -6.79 -14.67 6.57
CA ASN A 80 -5.86 -15.54 5.87
C ASN A 80 -4.41 -15.05 5.99
N ILE A 81 -4.17 -13.74 5.91
CA ILE A 81 -2.84 -13.15 6.13
C ILE A 81 -2.34 -13.54 7.53
N ILE A 82 -3.13 -13.26 8.57
CA ILE A 82 -2.77 -13.58 9.96
C ILE A 82 -2.48 -15.08 10.15
N LYS A 83 -3.31 -15.95 9.57
CA LYS A 83 -3.09 -17.42 9.65
C LYS A 83 -1.78 -17.84 8.99
N ASN A 84 -1.47 -17.27 7.82
CA ASN A 84 -0.25 -17.59 7.07
C ASN A 84 0.99 -17.06 7.80
N GLU A 85 0.93 -15.84 8.33
CA GLU A 85 2.02 -15.25 9.13
C GLU A 85 2.28 -16.09 10.39
N LYS A 86 1.21 -16.49 11.10
CA LYS A 86 1.32 -17.36 12.27
C LYS A 86 1.94 -18.71 11.91
N LYS A 87 1.46 -19.37 10.84
CA LYS A 87 2.02 -20.64 10.37
C LYS A 87 3.51 -20.50 10.05
N TYR A 88 3.89 -19.45 9.36
CA TYR A 88 5.28 -19.18 9.02
C TYR A 88 6.14 -18.98 10.28
N LYS A 89 5.63 -18.21 11.24
CA LYS A 89 6.30 -17.98 12.52
C LYS A 89 6.46 -19.25 13.34
N ASP A 90 5.42 -20.09 13.39
CA ASP A 90 5.45 -21.37 14.09
C ASP A 90 6.48 -22.34 13.46
N GLU A 91 6.66 -22.29 12.13
CA GLU A 91 7.57 -23.17 11.38
C GLU A 91 9.02 -22.66 11.38
N PHE A 92 9.22 -21.34 11.20
CA PHE A 92 10.55 -20.74 10.99
C PHE A 92 11.04 -19.86 12.15
N GLY A 93 10.21 -19.58 13.15
CA GLY A 93 10.54 -18.71 14.29
C GLY A 93 10.66 -17.22 13.96
N LYS A 94 10.15 -16.78 12.80
CA LYS A 94 10.35 -15.44 12.24
C LYS A 94 9.07 -14.85 11.63
N CYS A 95 9.04 -13.52 11.50
CA CYS A 95 8.03 -12.84 10.71
C CYS A 95 8.27 -13.07 9.20
N MET A 96 7.23 -13.48 8.48
CA MET A 96 7.28 -13.74 7.04
C MET A 96 7.66 -12.48 6.24
N ILE A 97 7.08 -11.33 6.56
CA ILE A 97 7.36 -10.07 5.86
C ILE A 97 8.80 -9.61 6.13
N CYS A 98 9.32 -9.74 7.36
CA CYS A 98 10.73 -9.45 7.65
C CYS A 98 11.68 -10.31 6.80
N ASP A 99 11.39 -11.60 6.63
CA ASP A 99 12.21 -12.48 5.79
C ASP A 99 12.08 -12.14 4.29
N ILE A 100 10.91 -11.74 3.83
CA ILE A 100 10.71 -11.22 2.45
C ILE A 100 11.54 -9.94 2.25
N ILE A 101 11.46 -8.96 3.15
CA ILE A 101 12.24 -7.72 3.09
C ILE A 101 13.74 -8.03 3.03
N LYS A 102 14.21 -8.92 3.89
CA LYS A 102 15.62 -9.35 3.90
C LYS A 102 16.03 -9.95 2.55
N HIS A 103 15.21 -10.87 2.03
CA HIS A 103 15.48 -11.51 0.73
C HIS A 103 15.53 -10.50 -0.40
N GLU A 104 14.55 -9.57 -0.48
CA GLU A 104 14.53 -8.53 -1.51
C GLU A 104 15.75 -7.61 -1.40
N SER A 105 16.15 -7.22 -0.17
CA SER A 105 17.31 -6.38 0.09
C SER A 105 18.62 -7.06 -0.31
N GLU A 106 18.74 -8.38 -0.14
CA GLU A 106 19.91 -9.16 -0.57
C GLU A 106 19.96 -9.32 -2.09
N LYS A 107 18.85 -9.65 -2.74
CA LYS A 107 18.79 -9.90 -4.19
C LYS A 107 18.74 -8.62 -5.03
N LYS A 108 18.10 -7.56 -4.56
CA LYS A 108 17.93 -6.25 -5.20
C LYS A 108 17.29 -6.27 -6.60
N ILE A 109 16.67 -7.39 -6.99
CA ILE A 109 16.10 -7.57 -8.33
C ILE A 109 14.76 -6.85 -8.44
N ARG A 110 13.90 -7.00 -7.44
CA ARG A 110 12.54 -6.46 -7.43
C ARG A 110 12.36 -5.17 -6.62
N ILE A 111 13.42 -4.63 -6.02
CA ILE A 111 13.35 -3.33 -5.33
C ILE A 111 13.08 -2.23 -6.35
N VAL A 112 12.12 -1.37 -6.04
CA VAL A 112 11.72 -0.20 -6.84
C VAL A 112 12.35 1.07 -6.27
N TYR A 113 12.24 1.26 -4.96
CA TYR A 113 12.79 2.39 -4.21
C TYR A 113 12.95 2.02 -2.74
N GLU A 114 13.91 2.63 -2.06
CA GLU A 114 14.04 2.48 -0.60
C GLU A 114 14.63 3.73 0.02
N ASN A 115 14.28 3.97 1.28
CA ASN A 115 14.88 4.97 2.14
C ASN A 115 15.21 4.37 3.52
N GLN A 116 15.44 5.23 4.52
CA GLN A 116 15.83 4.80 5.86
C GLN A 116 14.86 3.77 6.47
N TYR A 117 13.54 4.02 6.42
CA TYR A 117 12.53 3.22 7.13
C TYR A 117 11.71 2.30 6.22
N PHE A 118 11.64 2.56 4.93
CA PHE A 118 10.74 1.83 4.02
C PHE A 118 11.47 1.25 2.83
N ILE A 119 10.92 0.15 2.33
CA ILE A 119 11.33 -0.50 1.09
C ILE A 119 10.11 -0.70 0.19
N ALA A 120 10.20 -0.28 -1.06
CA ALA A 120 9.20 -0.51 -2.10
C ALA A 120 9.73 -1.55 -3.09
N PHE A 121 8.97 -2.59 -3.34
CA PHE A 121 9.33 -3.66 -4.28
C PHE A 121 8.09 -4.23 -4.98
N THR A 122 8.29 -4.87 -6.13
CA THR A 122 7.25 -5.63 -6.81
C THR A 122 7.22 -7.04 -6.24
N PRO A 123 6.12 -7.49 -5.60
CA PRO A 123 6.06 -8.82 -5.00
C PRO A 123 6.32 -9.93 -6.02
N TYR A 124 7.01 -11.00 -5.63
CA TYR A 124 7.22 -12.17 -6.50
C TYR A 124 5.91 -12.71 -7.05
N ALA A 125 4.89 -12.83 -6.21
CA ALA A 125 3.55 -13.28 -6.58
C ALA A 125 2.59 -12.09 -6.80
N SER A 126 3.00 -11.09 -7.59
CA SER A 126 2.14 -9.96 -7.94
C SER A 126 0.87 -10.41 -8.62
N LYS A 127 -0.28 -10.00 -8.09
CA LYS A 127 -1.61 -10.32 -8.66
C LYS A 127 -1.90 -9.54 -9.95
N MET A 128 -1.27 -8.37 -10.11
CA MET A 128 -1.48 -7.52 -11.28
C MET A 128 -0.19 -6.84 -11.73
N SER A 129 -0.21 -6.35 -12.97
CA SER A 129 0.94 -5.69 -13.59
C SER A 129 1.32 -4.44 -12.81
N TYR A 130 2.62 -4.31 -12.52
CA TYR A 130 3.21 -3.19 -11.77
C TYR A 130 2.68 -3.02 -10.34
N GLU A 131 2.08 -4.06 -9.76
CA GLU A 131 1.79 -4.07 -8.33
C GLU A 131 3.08 -3.77 -7.54
N CYS A 132 2.99 -2.82 -6.61
CA CYS A 132 4.10 -2.44 -5.76
C CYS A 132 3.69 -2.53 -4.29
N MET A 133 4.50 -3.19 -3.50
CA MET A 133 4.38 -3.25 -2.05
C MET A 133 5.37 -2.30 -1.42
N ILE A 134 4.91 -1.45 -0.52
CA ILE A 134 5.76 -0.64 0.36
C ILE A 134 5.67 -1.25 1.75
N ALA A 135 6.76 -1.71 2.31
CA ALA A 135 6.83 -2.28 3.66
C ALA A 135 7.73 -1.44 4.55
N VAL A 136 7.38 -1.32 5.83
CA VAL A 136 8.29 -0.78 6.84
C VAL A 136 9.40 -1.80 7.08
N LYS A 137 10.66 -1.35 7.20
CA LYS A 137 11.81 -2.26 7.37
C LYS A 137 11.82 -2.93 8.74
N ASP A 138 11.42 -2.21 9.78
CA ASP A 138 11.30 -2.71 11.14
C ASP A 138 9.98 -3.45 11.33
N HIS A 139 9.96 -4.39 12.28
CA HIS A 139 8.75 -5.15 12.61
C HIS A 139 7.74 -4.30 13.38
N ILE A 140 6.97 -3.50 12.66
CA ILE A 140 5.91 -2.63 13.19
C ILE A 140 4.57 -3.08 12.60
N PRO A 141 3.56 -3.39 13.43
CA PRO A 141 2.31 -3.98 12.95
C PRO A 141 1.31 -2.99 12.38
N SER A 142 1.46 -1.69 12.61
CA SER A 142 0.44 -0.69 12.28
C SER A 142 1.03 0.70 12.09
N ILE A 143 0.39 1.51 11.23
CA ILE A 143 0.70 2.93 11.07
C ILE A 143 0.62 3.70 12.40
N SER A 144 -0.12 3.20 13.38
CA SER A 144 -0.20 3.82 14.71
C SER A 144 1.16 3.95 15.40
N GLY A 145 2.10 3.04 15.09
CA GLY A 145 3.47 3.04 15.60
C GLY A 145 4.45 3.97 14.88
N PHE A 146 4.05 4.64 13.79
CA PHE A 146 4.95 5.49 13.03
C PHE A 146 5.10 6.87 13.69
N ASP A 147 6.33 7.33 13.84
CA ASP A 147 6.63 8.71 14.26
C ASP A 147 6.60 9.70 13.07
N GLU A 148 6.95 10.93 13.33
CA GLU A 148 6.96 12.03 12.33
C GLU A 148 7.96 11.77 11.21
N GLU A 149 9.13 11.25 11.53
CA GLU A 149 10.18 10.96 10.56
C GLU A 149 9.79 9.77 9.68
N MET A 150 9.20 8.75 10.25
CA MET A 150 8.65 7.61 9.50
C MET A 150 7.52 8.05 8.57
N LEU A 151 6.61 8.94 9.00
CA LEU A 151 5.55 9.45 8.13
C LEU A 151 6.12 10.29 6.97
N TYR A 152 7.19 11.05 7.20
CA TYR A 152 7.89 11.76 6.13
C TYR A 152 8.54 10.78 5.14
N CYS A 153 9.24 9.77 5.63
CA CYS A 153 9.87 8.74 4.80
C CYS A 153 8.83 7.91 4.04
N LEU A 154 7.65 7.62 4.61
CA LEU A 154 6.54 6.96 3.91
C LEU A 154 6.00 7.85 2.79
N ALA A 155 5.85 9.15 3.04
CA ALA A 155 5.42 10.12 2.03
C ALA A 155 6.40 10.19 0.86
N ASP A 156 7.71 10.18 1.14
CA ASP A 156 8.78 10.14 0.16
C ASP A 156 8.69 8.90 -0.74
N VAL A 157 8.56 7.71 -0.16
CA VAL A 157 8.43 6.45 -0.92
C VAL A 157 7.14 6.44 -1.76
N ILE A 158 6.01 6.88 -1.21
CA ILE A 158 4.74 6.98 -1.96
C ILE A 158 4.92 7.90 -3.17
N LYS A 159 5.50 9.09 -2.97
CA LYS A 159 5.75 10.06 -4.05
C LYS A 159 6.67 9.48 -5.11
N ALA A 160 7.77 8.85 -4.71
CA ALA A 160 8.70 8.20 -5.63
C ALA A 160 8.00 7.13 -6.48
N VAL A 161 7.27 6.20 -5.87
CA VAL A 161 6.56 5.13 -6.58
C VAL A 161 5.49 5.69 -7.51
N LEU A 162 4.69 6.67 -7.05
CA LEU A 162 3.66 7.29 -7.88
C LEU A 162 4.25 8.07 -9.07
N SER A 163 5.48 8.61 -8.96
CA SER A 163 6.17 9.25 -10.07
C SER A 163 6.44 8.28 -11.24
N ALA A 164 6.64 6.99 -10.94
CA ALA A 164 6.75 5.94 -11.95
C ALA A 164 5.37 5.45 -12.41
N VAL A 165 4.42 5.23 -11.49
CA VAL A 165 3.08 4.74 -11.83
C VAL A 165 2.39 5.64 -12.85
N LYS A 166 2.48 6.96 -12.70
CA LYS A 166 1.87 7.92 -13.65
C LYS A 166 2.41 7.83 -15.07
N THR A 167 3.57 7.20 -15.29
CA THR A 167 4.16 7.01 -16.62
C THR A 167 3.69 5.73 -17.33
N LEU A 168 2.95 4.85 -16.65
CA LEU A 168 2.50 3.58 -17.22
C LEU A 168 1.47 3.78 -18.34
N ARG A 169 0.59 4.75 -18.17
CA ARG A 169 -0.48 5.12 -19.12
C ARG A 169 -0.98 6.52 -18.78
N GLU A 170 -1.35 7.30 -19.77
CA GLU A 170 -2.07 8.56 -19.55
C GLU A 170 -3.37 8.31 -18.79
N GLY A 171 -3.64 9.09 -17.75
CA GLY A 171 -4.82 8.92 -16.90
C GLY A 171 -4.86 7.60 -16.13
N ILE A 172 -3.70 6.99 -15.82
CA ILE A 172 -3.66 5.72 -15.07
C ILE A 172 -4.44 5.78 -13.77
N CYS A 173 -5.36 4.86 -13.60
CA CYS A 173 -6.09 4.66 -12.35
C CYS A 173 -5.32 3.69 -11.45
N TYR A 174 -5.40 3.88 -10.14
CA TYR A 174 -4.73 3.00 -9.17
C TYR A 174 -5.44 3.00 -7.82
N ASN A 175 -5.26 1.94 -7.05
CA ASN A 175 -5.65 1.89 -5.66
C ASN A 175 -4.42 1.91 -4.75
N LEU A 176 -4.58 2.51 -3.58
CA LEU A 176 -3.66 2.40 -2.45
C LEU A 176 -4.41 1.72 -1.32
N CYS A 177 -3.85 0.67 -0.75
CA CYS A 177 -4.44 -0.08 0.35
C CYS A 177 -3.40 -0.26 1.45
N PHE A 178 -3.70 0.18 2.67
CA PHE A 178 -2.87 -0.11 3.83
C PHE A 178 -3.24 -1.48 4.38
N GLU A 179 -2.26 -2.20 4.83
CA GLU A 179 -2.43 -3.50 5.48
C GLU A 179 -1.95 -3.36 6.91
N ASP A 180 -2.83 -2.83 7.74
CA ASP A 180 -2.62 -2.71 9.19
C ASP A 180 -3.01 -4.03 9.86
N THR A 181 -2.20 -4.49 10.80
CA THR A 181 -2.54 -5.69 11.59
C THR A 181 -3.68 -5.36 12.56
N PRO A 182 -4.71 -6.20 12.67
CA PRO A 182 -5.76 -6.03 13.66
C PRO A 182 -5.23 -5.94 15.08
N LYS A 183 -5.85 -5.12 15.92
CA LYS A 183 -5.42 -4.87 17.30
C LYS A 183 -5.22 -6.17 18.09
N GLY A 184 -4.07 -6.27 18.76
CA GLY A 184 -3.72 -7.43 19.58
C GLY A 184 -3.19 -8.63 18.82
N GLN A 185 -3.01 -8.52 17.50
CA GLN A 185 -2.34 -9.54 16.69
C GLN A 185 -0.89 -9.15 16.46
N ASP A 186 -0.05 -10.15 16.29
CA ASP A 186 1.33 -9.97 15.83
C ASP A 186 1.33 -10.01 14.29
N GLY A 187 1.92 -9.00 13.67
CA GLY A 187 1.97 -8.88 12.22
C GLY A 187 2.92 -7.78 11.79
N HIS A 188 2.91 -7.46 10.51
CA HIS A 188 3.83 -6.52 9.92
C HIS A 188 3.08 -5.58 8.96
N TRP A 189 3.26 -4.27 9.16
CA TRP A 189 2.62 -3.27 8.32
C TRP A 189 3.24 -3.19 6.93
N PHE A 190 2.40 -3.13 5.93
CA PHE A 190 2.77 -2.79 4.56
C PHE A 190 1.60 -2.09 3.86
N MET A 191 1.82 -1.53 2.69
CA MET A 191 0.77 -1.04 1.81
C MET A 191 0.98 -1.54 0.38
N LYS A 192 -0.10 -1.62 -0.36
CA LYS A 192 -0.11 -1.99 -1.78
C LYS A 192 -0.46 -0.78 -2.63
N ILE A 193 0.25 -0.63 -3.73
CA ILE A 193 -0.10 0.27 -4.84
C ILE A 193 -0.46 -0.62 -6.02
N LEU A 194 -1.69 -0.47 -6.50
CA LEU A 194 -2.33 -1.38 -7.46
C LEU A 194 -2.73 -0.62 -8.73
N PRO A 195 -1.82 -0.44 -9.71
CA PRO A 195 -2.16 0.20 -10.98
C PRO A 195 -3.18 -0.62 -11.77
N ARG A 196 -4.18 0.04 -12.33
CA ARG A 196 -5.25 -0.60 -13.11
C ARG A 196 -4.87 -0.68 -14.58
N MET A 197 -4.02 -1.66 -14.93
CA MET A 197 -3.60 -1.94 -16.31
C MET A 197 -4.61 -2.79 -17.07
N GLY A 198 -5.51 -3.44 -16.39
CA GLY A 198 -6.60 -4.28 -16.92
C GLY A 198 -7.57 -4.63 -15.80
N ASN A 199 -8.68 -5.25 -16.18
CA ASN A 199 -9.71 -5.70 -15.24
C ASN A 199 -9.64 -7.21 -15.06
N PRO A 200 -9.91 -7.76 -13.85
CA PRO A 200 -10.17 -9.17 -13.66
C PRO A 200 -11.28 -9.64 -14.60
N ALA A 201 -11.12 -10.84 -15.16
CA ALA A 201 -12.07 -11.44 -16.08
C ALA A 201 -12.62 -12.77 -15.53
N GLY A 202 -13.25 -13.56 -16.36
CA GLY A 202 -13.93 -14.78 -15.93
C GLY A 202 -13.03 -15.78 -15.20
N PHE A 203 -11.77 -15.88 -15.61
CA PHE A 203 -10.81 -16.78 -14.94
C PHE A 203 -10.53 -16.33 -13.49
N GLU A 204 -10.22 -15.05 -13.29
CA GLU A 204 -9.94 -14.52 -11.97
C GLU A 204 -11.15 -14.61 -11.04
N TYR A 205 -12.33 -14.27 -11.54
CA TYR A 205 -13.58 -14.38 -10.76
C TYR A 205 -13.95 -15.84 -10.44
N GLY A 206 -13.72 -16.78 -11.37
CA GLY A 206 -14.07 -18.18 -11.19
C GLY A 206 -13.11 -18.96 -10.29
N THR A 207 -11.84 -18.56 -10.25
CA THR A 207 -10.78 -19.34 -9.58
C THR A 207 -10.12 -18.62 -8.41
N ASN A 208 -10.35 -17.30 -8.28
CA ASN A 208 -9.58 -16.41 -7.37
C ASN A 208 -8.06 -16.48 -7.61
N SER A 209 -7.66 -16.84 -8.84
CA SER A 209 -6.26 -16.83 -9.29
C SER A 209 -6.09 -15.74 -10.34
N TYR A 210 -4.92 -15.12 -10.39
CA TYR A 210 -4.67 -13.93 -11.20
C TYR A 210 -3.65 -14.21 -12.28
N ILE A 211 -3.91 -13.71 -13.49
CA ILE A 211 -2.96 -13.74 -14.62
C ILE A 211 -2.24 -12.40 -14.66
N ASN A 212 -0.95 -12.39 -14.32
CA ASN A 212 -0.11 -11.21 -14.48
C ASN A 212 0.80 -11.37 -15.70
N PRO A 213 0.59 -10.59 -16.79
CA PRO A 213 1.39 -10.70 -18.00
C PRO A 213 2.77 -10.06 -17.91
N ILE A 214 3.06 -9.32 -16.83
CA ILE A 214 4.33 -8.62 -16.63
C ILE A 214 5.09 -9.28 -15.49
N LEU A 215 6.32 -9.76 -15.80
CA LEU A 215 7.21 -10.29 -14.76
C LEU A 215 7.53 -9.22 -13.70
N PRO A 216 7.47 -9.55 -12.41
CA PRO A 216 7.74 -8.59 -11.32
C PRO A 216 9.11 -7.92 -11.47
N GLU A 217 10.14 -8.65 -11.92
CA GLU A 217 11.49 -8.15 -12.16
C GLU A 217 11.51 -7.06 -13.24
N LYS A 218 10.74 -7.24 -14.32
CA LYS A 218 10.60 -6.25 -15.39
C LYS A 218 9.79 -5.03 -14.96
N ALA A 219 8.75 -5.24 -14.16
CA ALA A 219 8.01 -4.15 -13.56
C ALA A 219 8.91 -3.30 -12.65
N ALA A 220 9.70 -3.93 -11.78
CA ALA A 220 10.65 -3.24 -10.90
C ALA A 220 11.71 -2.48 -11.69
N GLU A 221 12.31 -3.09 -12.72
CA GLU A 221 13.29 -2.44 -13.60
C GLU A 221 12.71 -1.17 -14.23
N TYR A 222 11.53 -1.27 -14.81
CA TYR A 222 10.81 -0.13 -15.40
C TYR A 222 10.60 0.98 -14.37
N MET A 223 10.00 0.64 -13.23
CA MET A 223 9.66 1.62 -12.19
C MET A 223 10.91 2.32 -11.63
N ARG A 224 12.01 1.58 -11.37
CA ARG A 224 13.29 2.17 -10.95
C ARG A 224 13.82 3.19 -11.95
N ASN A 225 13.76 2.86 -13.23
CA ASN A 225 14.25 3.76 -14.28
C ASN A 225 13.39 5.04 -14.32
N LYS A 226 12.06 4.89 -14.23
CA LYS A 226 11.15 6.05 -14.23
C LYS A 226 11.29 6.91 -12.98
N ILE A 227 11.57 6.33 -11.81
CA ILE A 227 11.87 7.10 -10.60
C ILE A 227 13.14 7.93 -10.80
N LYS A 228 14.22 7.35 -11.31
CA LYS A 228 15.48 8.08 -11.60
C LYS A 228 15.28 9.26 -12.57
N GLU A 229 14.36 9.12 -13.53
CA GLU A 229 14.04 10.16 -14.51
C GLU A 229 13.17 11.28 -13.92
N ASN A 230 12.19 10.94 -13.09
CA ASN A 230 11.09 11.84 -12.75
C ASN A 230 11.05 12.25 -11.27
N TYR A 231 11.80 11.58 -10.40
CA TYR A 231 11.83 11.86 -8.97
C TYR A 231 13.24 12.29 -8.54
N ARG A 232 13.32 13.51 -8.04
CA ARG A 232 14.51 14.05 -7.35
C ARG A 232 14.06 14.33 -5.92
N GLY A 233 14.43 13.43 -4.99
CA GLY A 233 14.14 13.56 -3.57
C GLY A 233 14.62 14.85 -2.96
#